data_04e1c024521b6f8a2c09fe353f076b10
#
_entry.id   04e1c024521b6f8a2c09fe353f076b10
#
_cell.length_a   1.000
_cell.length_b   1.000
_cell.length_c   1.000
_cell.angle_alpha   90.00
_cell.angle_beta   90.00
_cell.angle_gamma   90.00
#
_symmetry.space_group_name_H-M   'P 1'
#
loop_
_entity.id
_entity.type
_entity.pdbx_description
1 polymer ?
#
loop_
_entity_poly.entity_id
_entity_poly.type
_entity_poly.pdbx_seq_one_letter_code
_entity_poly.pdbx_strand_id
1 'polypeptide(L)'
;MNSPVDRLRAASRGLCLRLCLLTASLAPALASAAASPSCFDQHSNQPLIQDRQEITPRALARPARGDAFWEPDFHICMLRATDHVADGISGFAVNDYSRREPFNADDTRFIVNSGNGNWYLYDADSLKRIALLDGLSGDAEPQWHPTDPNTLYYLPINGGTRLYALDLSTNASRVVADFAGKLPWPNAAHVWTRSEGSPSRDARYWGFQVEDDAFHILGLIVWDLPQNRLVGSKNVSVRPDHVSMSPSGRWIVASGADGVLAYSADFSVTKRLYTKTEHSDIAVGADGHDVFVSIDYDGNDGNVYMVDIDTGVRTDLFPTYLNGAASAMHFSGKAYDRPGWVLISTYADKRARDGRLAWYAGQIFAVQLHAAPKIYRFAFHRARANGYWSEPHAAVDRDFTRVLYSSNWGGGSDADLDVYQLRLPPFAVH
;
A
#
# COMPACT_ATOMS: atom_id res chain seq x y z
N MET A 1 -40.02 -64.37 -4.70
CA MET A 1 -41.19 -65.19 -4.33
C MET A 1 -42.26 -64.27 -3.81
N ASN A 2 -43.27 -64.14 -4.62
CA ASN A 2 -44.69 -63.87 -4.41
C ASN A 2 -45.18 -62.69 -3.57
N SER A 3 -45.72 -61.74 -4.32
CA SER A 3 -47.03 -61.07 -4.13
C SER A 3 -48.13 -62.10 -3.72
N PRO A 4 -49.39 -61.80 -3.34
CA PRO A 4 -50.18 -60.63 -3.72
C PRO A 4 -51.42 -60.24 -2.81
N VAL A 5 -52.16 -59.19 -3.25
CA VAL A 5 -53.64 -59.12 -3.50
C VAL A 5 -54.54 -58.83 -2.31
N ASP A 6 -55.34 -57.86 -2.31
CA ASP A 6 -56.49 -57.35 -3.00
C ASP A 6 -57.71 -57.02 -2.07
N ARG A 7 -58.40 -55.91 -2.38
CA ARG A 7 -59.89 -55.63 -2.36
C ARG A 7 -60.61 -55.47 -1.00
N LEU A 8 -61.49 -54.55 -0.78
CA LEU A 8 -62.69 -54.09 -1.49
C LEU A 8 -63.36 -52.90 -0.79
N ARG A 9 -63.89 -52.02 -1.56
CA ARG A 9 -65.06 -51.11 -1.50
C ARG A 9 -65.97 -51.10 -0.30
N ALA A 10 -66.43 -49.90 0.11
CA ALA A 10 -67.82 -49.51 0.07
C ALA A 10 -67.99 -48.00 0.30
N ALA A 11 -68.96 -47.45 -0.43
CA ALA A 11 -69.34 -46.05 -0.44
C ALA A 11 -70.34 -45.73 0.67
N SER A 12 -70.25 -44.51 1.25
CA SER A 12 -71.46 -43.88 1.84
C SER A 12 -71.33 -42.34 1.64
N ARG A 13 -72.39 -41.81 1.03
CA ARG A 13 -72.63 -40.38 0.80
C ARG A 13 -73.07 -39.75 2.12
N GLY A 14 -72.31 -38.72 2.58
CA GLY A 14 -72.73 -37.83 3.66
C GLY A 14 -72.47 -36.39 3.22
N LEU A 15 -73.58 -35.67 3.05
CA LEU A 15 -73.69 -34.26 2.75
C LEU A 15 -73.26 -33.47 4.02
N CYS A 16 -72.12 -32.79 4.00
CA CYS A 16 -71.77 -31.86 5.06
C CYS A 16 -71.47 -30.45 4.49
N LEU A 17 -72.30 -29.56 4.99
CA LEU A 17 -72.27 -28.11 4.80
C LEU A 17 -70.84 -27.58 5.08
N ARG A 18 -70.18 -26.98 4.09
CA ARG A 18 -68.88 -26.27 4.27
C ARG A 18 -69.13 -24.83 4.72
N LEU A 19 -68.91 -24.58 6.00
CA LEU A 19 -68.74 -23.23 6.54
C LEU A 19 -67.27 -22.75 6.20
N CYS A 20 -67.12 -21.85 5.22
CA CYS A 20 -65.89 -21.22 4.94
C CYS A 20 -65.56 -20.15 5.99
N LEU A 21 -64.74 -20.50 6.95
CA LEU A 21 -64.04 -19.51 7.79
C LEU A 21 -62.80 -18.97 7.00
N LEU A 22 -62.90 -17.74 6.50
CA LEU A 22 -61.80 -16.99 6.01
C LEU A 22 -60.91 -16.56 7.20
N THR A 23 -59.88 -17.29 7.50
CA THR A 23 -58.78 -16.81 8.34
C THR A 23 -57.85 -15.93 7.51
N ALA A 24 -57.99 -14.62 7.63
CA ALA A 24 -57.03 -13.67 7.12
C ALA A 24 -55.72 -13.83 7.94
N SER A 25 -54.75 -14.51 7.39
CA SER A 25 -53.39 -14.53 7.93
C SER A 25 -52.74 -13.17 7.63
N LEU A 26 -52.68 -12.29 8.65
CA LEU A 26 -51.76 -11.16 8.64
C LEU A 26 -50.35 -11.73 8.74
N ALA A 27 -49.64 -11.83 7.61
CA ALA A 27 -48.18 -11.96 7.61
C ALA A 27 -47.59 -10.62 8.07
N PRO A 28 -46.71 -10.58 9.10
CA PRO A 28 -46.03 -9.37 9.41
C PRO A 28 -45.11 -9.01 8.21
N ALA A 29 -45.35 -7.86 7.61
CA ALA A 29 -44.40 -7.26 6.68
C ALA A 29 -43.13 -6.98 7.47
N LEU A 30 -42.09 -7.81 7.29
CA LEU A 30 -40.74 -7.49 7.69
C LEU A 30 -40.35 -6.26 6.87
N ALA A 31 -40.48 -5.08 7.48
CA ALA A 31 -39.86 -3.89 6.96
C ALA A 31 -38.34 -4.16 6.94
N SER A 32 -37.81 -4.41 5.75
CA SER A 32 -36.35 -4.38 5.54
C SER A 32 -35.92 -2.98 5.94
N ALA A 33 -35.26 -2.84 7.10
CA ALA A 33 -34.58 -1.62 7.45
C ALA A 33 -33.54 -1.40 6.35
N ALA A 34 -33.69 -0.33 5.58
CA ALA A 34 -32.67 0.08 4.63
C ALA A 34 -31.37 0.23 5.43
N ALA A 35 -30.33 -0.52 5.05
CA ALA A 35 -29.04 -0.39 5.67
C ALA A 35 -28.62 1.09 5.59
N SER A 36 -28.20 1.65 6.72
CA SER A 36 -27.67 3.01 6.72
C SER A 36 -26.52 3.07 5.71
N PRO A 37 -26.44 4.11 4.87
CA PRO A 37 -25.37 4.20 3.89
C PRO A 37 -24.02 4.14 4.61
N SER A 38 -23.10 3.32 4.07
CA SER A 38 -21.75 3.18 4.58
C SER A 38 -21.03 4.55 4.54
N CYS A 39 -20.14 4.82 5.50
CA CYS A 39 -19.31 6.02 5.44
C CYS A 39 -18.42 6.04 4.19
N PHE A 40 -18.19 4.89 3.53
CA PHE A 40 -17.47 4.81 2.26
C PHE A 40 -18.24 5.45 1.10
N ASP A 41 -19.56 5.55 1.21
CA ASP A 41 -20.44 6.21 0.23
C ASP A 41 -20.66 7.69 0.55
N GLN A 42 -20.03 8.20 1.60
CA GLN A 42 -20.19 9.55 2.10
C GLN A 42 -18.81 10.21 2.30
N HIS A 43 -18.76 11.52 2.11
CA HIS A 43 -17.61 12.31 2.54
C HIS A 43 -17.88 12.90 3.92
N SER A 44 -16.88 12.90 4.77
CA SER A 44 -16.96 13.64 6.03
C SER A 44 -17.15 15.13 5.76
N ASN A 45 -18.15 15.72 6.40
CA ASN A 45 -18.35 17.18 6.42
C ASN A 45 -17.52 17.88 7.51
N GLN A 46 -16.76 17.10 8.28
CA GLN A 46 -15.90 17.63 9.33
C GLN A 46 -14.58 18.15 8.72
N PRO A 47 -14.07 19.29 9.22
CA PRO A 47 -12.77 19.78 8.77
C PRO A 47 -11.67 18.78 9.16
N LEU A 48 -10.68 18.64 8.30
CA LEU A 48 -9.49 17.81 8.60
C LEU A 48 -8.72 18.40 9.79
N ILE A 49 -8.30 17.55 10.70
CA ILE A 49 -7.54 17.95 11.89
C ILE A 49 -6.12 18.31 11.48
N GLN A 50 -5.69 19.52 11.80
CA GLN A 50 -4.38 20.09 11.46
C GLN A 50 -3.54 20.41 12.71
N ASP A 51 -4.14 20.38 13.90
CA ASP A 51 -3.39 20.66 15.13
C ASP A 51 -2.36 19.58 15.43
N ARG A 52 -1.39 19.90 16.27
CA ARG A 52 -0.33 19.01 16.74
C ARG A 52 -0.49 18.68 18.22
N GLN A 53 -1.74 18.56 18.68
CA GLN A 53 -2.02 18.15 20.04
C GLN A 53 -1.93 16.62 20.17
N GLU A 54 -1.44 16.18 21.32
CA GLU A 54 -1.49 14.77 21.68
C GLU A 54 -2.96 14.35 21.84
N ILE A 55 -3.33 13.28 21.16
CA ILE A 55 -4.64 12.63 21.28
C ILE A 55 -4.39 11.21 21.77
N THR A 56 -5.04 10.83 22.86
CA THR A 56 -5.06 9.43 23.28
C THR A 56 -6.08 8.67 22.45
N PRO A 57 -5.66 7.63 21.71
CA PRO A 57 -6.57 6.89 20.85
C PRO A 57 -7.69 6.24 21.66
N ARG A 58 -8.94 6.41 21.24
CA ARG A 58 -10.07 5.71 21.83
C ARG A 58 -9.95 4.21 21.59
N ALA A 59 -10.26 3.42 22.61
CA ALA A 59 -10.30 1.97 22.46
C ALA A 59 -11.42 1.58 21.48
N LEU A 60 -11.08 0.77 20.48
CA LEU A 60 -12.02 0.23 19.51
C LEU A 60 -11.82 -1.28 19.38
N ALA A 61 -12.92 -2.01 19.34
CA ALA A 61 -12.89 -3.41 18.95
C ALA A 61 -12.40 -3.52 17.48
N ARG A 62 -11.72 -4.62 17.17
CA ARG A 62 -11.34 -4.90 15.78
C ARG A 62 -12.62 -5.06 14.94
N PRO A 63 -12.78 -4.30 13.84
CA PRO A 63 -13.97 -4.39 13.01
C PRO A 63 -14.01 -5.72 12.25
N ALA A 64 -15.21 -6.18 11.90
CA ALA A 64 -15.34 -7.24 10.91
C ALA A 64 -14.94 -6.71 9.53
N ARG A 65 -14.60 -7.61 8.60
CA ARG A 65 -14.30 -7.22 7.22
C ARG A 65 -15.51 -6.50 6.61
N GLY A 66 -15.26 -5.33 6.03
CA GLY A 66 -16.27 -4.53 5.35
C GLY A 66 -17.12 -3.65 6.26
N ASP A 67 -17.00 -3.78 7.60
CA ASP A 67 -17.66 -2.86 8.52
C ASP A 67 -16.96 -1.49 8.43
N ALA A 68 -17.56 -0.60 7.66
CA ALA A 68 -17.06 0.75 7.51
C ALA A 68 -17.59 1.65 8.64
N PHE A 69 -16.69 2.44 9.23
CA PHE A 69 -17.00 3.34 10.33
C PHE A 69 -16.18 4.62 10.27
N TRP A 70 -16.73 5.68 10.87
CA TRP A 70 -15.96 6.90 11.10
C TRP A 70 -14.93 6.69 12.20
N GLU A 71 -13.63 6.87 11.88
CA GLU A 71 -12.59 6.89 12.88
C GLU A 71 -12.91 7.98 13.91
N PRO A 72 -13.03 7.65 15.20
CA PRO A 72 -13.67 8.55 16.17
C PRO A 72 -12.87 9.78 16.54
N ASP A 73 -11.56 9.76 16.29
CA ASP A 73 -10.66 10.85 16.70
C ASP A 73 -10.39 11.82 15.54
N PHE A 74 -10.49 11.36 14.28
CA PHE A 74 -10.17 12.15 13.09
C PHE A 74 -11.31 12.25 12.09
N HIS A 75 -12.41 11.53 12.27
CA HIS A 75 -13.61 11.54 11.41
C HIS A 75 -13.34 11.16 9.95
N ILE A 76 -12.37 10.28 9.72
CA ILE A 76 -12.08 9.67 8.42
C ILE A 76 -12.76 8.31 8.35
N CYS A 77 -13.35 7.98 7.21
CA CYS A 77 -13.95 6.68 7.02
C CYS A 77 -12.89 5.58 6.91
N MET A 78 -13.04 4.53 7.70
CA MET A 78 -12.13 3.40 7.79
C MET A 78 -12.89 2.09 7.68
N LEU A 79 -12.26 1.06 7.09
CA LEU A 79 -12.75 -0.32 7.15
C LEU A 79 -11.59 -1.32 7.21
N ARG A 80 -11.87 -2.54 7.67
CA ARG A 80 -10.98 -3.70 7.50
C ARG A 80 -11.26 -4.31 6.13
N ALA A 81 -10.24 -4.33 5.26
CA ALA A 81 -10.38 -4.74 3.87
C ALA A 81 -10.21 -6.26 3.69
N THR A 82 -9.41 -6.93 4.53
CA THR A 82 -9.22 -8.38 4.46
C THR A 82 -9.62 -9.09 5.75
N ASP A 83 -9.88 -10.38 5.63
CA ASP A 83 -9.94 -11.33 6.72
C ASP A 83 -9.22 -12.61 6.25
N HIS A 84 -7.90 -12.63 6.47
CA HIS A 84 -7.04 -13.68 5.92
C HIS A 84 -7.48 -15.08 6.39
N VAL A 85 -8.00 -15.21 7.61
CA VAL A 85 -8.50 -16.48 8.14
C VAL A 85 -9.75 -16.93 7.39
N ALA A 86 -10.73 -16.04 7.22
CA ALA A 86 -11.95 -16.32 6.49
C ALA A 86 -11.69 -16.60 5.00
N ASP A 87 -10.66 -15.96 4.43
CA ASP A 87 -10.25 -16.15 3.04
C ASP A 87 -9.34 -17.39 2.84
N GLY A 88 -8.99 -18.11 3.91
CA GLY A 88 -8.11 -19.27 3.86
C GLY A 88 -6.68 -18.93 3.45
N ILE A 89 -6.22 -17.73 3.79
CA ILE A 89 -4.84 -17.29 3.56
C ILE A 89 -4.00 -17.64 4.78
N SER A 90 -2.86 -18.28 4.55
CA SER A 90 -1.97 -18.74 5.61
C SER A 90 -1.11 -17.61 6.18
N GLY A 91 -1.01 -17.54 7.49
CA GLY A 91 -0.14 -16.65 8.23
C GLY A 91 -0.76 -15.27 8.44
N PHE A 92 -0.79 -14.43 7.42
CA PHE A 92 -1.30 -13.05 7.46
C PHE A 92 -1.68 -12.57 6.05
N ALA A 93 -2.35 -11.41 5.98
CA ALA A 93 -2.53 -10.63 4.76
C ALA A 93 -2.06 -9.20 5.01
N VAL A 94 -1.08 -8.73 4.22
CA VAL A 94 -0.52 -7.37 4.31
C VAL A 94 -0.52 -6.71 2.94
N ASN A 95 -0.65 -5.37 2.91
CA ASN A 95 -0.35 -4.63 1.69
C ASN A 95 1.16 -4.72 1.38
N ASP A 96 1.55 -4.31 0.19
CA ASP A 96 2.95 -4.18 -0.17
C ASP A 96 3.58 -2.99 0.61
N TYR A 97 4.71 -2.54 0.18
CA TYR A 97 5.45 -1.48 0.85
C TYR A 97 4.88 -0.08 0.57
N SER A 98 5.15 0.88 1.45
CA SER A 98 4.68 2.28 1.33
C SER A 98 5.12 2.99 0.04
N ARG A 99 6.23 2.58 -0.55
CA ARG A 99 6.77 3.10 -1.82
C ARG A 99 6.08 2.53 -3.07
N ARG A 100 5.00 1.77 -2.93
CA ARG A 100 4.26 1.17 -4.05
C ARG A 100 2.84 1.72 -4.12
N GLU A 101 2.32 1.81 -5.34
CA GLU A 101 0.93 2.19 -5.54
C GLU A 101 0.03 1.07 -4.97
N PRO A 102 -0.91 1.38 -4.05
CA PRO A 102 -1.69 0.35 -3.38
C PRO A 102 -2.83 -0.21 -4.23
N PHE A 103 -3.32 0.55 -5.23
CA PHE A 103 -4.44 0.19 -6.09
C PHE A 103 -4.03 0.17 -7.56
N ASN A 104 -4.80 -0.54 -8.38
CA ASN A 104 -4.66 -0.52 -9.82
C ASN A 104 -5.12 0.83 -10.42
N ALA A 105 -4.95 1.00 -11.73
CA ALA A 105 -5.13 2.28 -12.43
C ALA A 105 -6.52 2.93 -12.30
N ASP A 106 -7.57 2.18 -11.95
CA ASP A 106 -8.94 2.66 -11.75
C ASP A 106 -9.46 2.47 -10.32
N ASP A 107 -8.56 2.15 -9.37
CA ASP A 107 -8.83 1.93 -7.94
C ASP A 107 -9.86 0.84 -7.63
N THR A 108 -10.12 -0.06 -8.59
CA THR A 108 -11.07 -1.16 -8.42
C THR A 108 -10.47 -2.41 -7.77
N ARG A 109 -9.13 -2.49 -7.69
CA ARG A 109 -8.42 -3.67 -7.20
C ARG A 109 -7.20 -3.30 -6.36
N PHE A 110 -6.89 -4.17 -5.40
CA PHE A 110 -5.65 -4.13 -4.65
C PHE A 110 -5.06 -5.53 -4.49
N ILE A 111 -3.79 -5.62 -4.13
CA ILE A 111 -3.09 -6.88 -3.91
C ILE A 111 -2.61 -6.98 -2.47
N VAL A 112 -2.50 -8.21 -1.99
CA VAL A 112 -1.96 -8.51 -0.67
C VAL A 112 -0.91 -9.61 -0.75
N ASN A 113 0.13 -9.46 0.05
CA ASN A 113 1.11 -10.50 0.34
C ASN A 113 0.66 -11.30 1.56
N SER A 114 1.06 -12.56 1.62
CA SER A 114 0.73 -13.48 2.70
C SER A 114 1.96 -14.10 3.36
N GLY A 115 1.78 -14.61 4.56
CA GLY A 115 2.86 -15.20 5.35
C GLY A 115 3.58 -16.39 4.70
N ASN A 116 2.99 -17.00 3.67
CA ASN A 116 3.63 -18.04 2.85
C ASN A 116 4.22 -17.55 1.53
N GLY A 117 4.29 -16.22 1.33
CA GLY A 117 4.84 -15.60 0.15
C GLY A 117 3.93 -15.57 -1.08
N ASN A 118 2.69 -15.99 -0.96
CA ASN A 118 1.71 -15.90 -2.05
C ASN A 118 1.13 -14.49 -2.15
N TRP A 119 0.77 -14.10 -3.37
CA TRP A 119 0.11 -12.83 -3.67
C TRP A 119 -1.34 -13.06 -4.12
N TYR A 120 -2.25 -12.28 -3.58
CA TYR A 120 -3.68 -12.40 -3.86
C TYR A 120 -4.25 -11.08 -4.36
N LEU A 121 -5.15 -11.18 -5.34
CA LEU A 121 -5.92 -10.07 -5.89
C LEU A 121 -7.26 -9.95 -5.16
N TYR A 122 -7.62 -8.73 -4.79
CA TYR A 122 -8.88 -8.37 -4.18
C TYR A 122 -9.62 -7.31 -5.00
N ASP A 123 -10.94 -7.37 -4.98
CA ASP A 123 -11.83 -6.31 -5.41
C ASP A 123 -11.90 -5.23 -4.31
N ALA A 124 -11.70 -3.97 -4.68
CA ALA A 124 -11.55 -2.88 -3.72
C ALA A 124 -12.89 -2.39 -3.13
N ASP A 125 -14.01 -2.68 -3.79
CA ASP A 125 -15.34 -2.27 -3.33
C ASP A 125 -16.05 -3.39 -2.55
N SER A 126 -16.10 -4.60 -3.11
CA SER A 126 -16.72 -5.75 -2.46
C SER A 126 -15.84 -6.43 -1.43
N LEU A 127 -14.53 -6.14 -1.40
CA LEU A 127 -13.51 -6.71 -0.53
C LEU A 127 -13.39 -8.24 -0.65
N LYS A 128 -13.81 -8.78 -1.79
CA LYS A 128 -13.71 -10.22 -2.06
C LYS A 128 -12.36 -10.54 -2.68
N ARG A 129 -11.75 -11.63 -2.22
CA ARG A 129 -10.61 -12.22 -2.90
C ARG A 129 -11.03 -12.71 -4.28
N ILE A 130 -10.36 -12.22 -5.33
CA ILE A 130 -10.62 -12.59 -6.72
C ILE A 130 -9.81 -13.81 -7.11
N ALA A 131 -8.48 -13.77 -6.90
CA ALA A 131 -7.56 -14.79 -7.37
C ALA A 131 -6.30 -14.90 -6.51
N LEU A 132 -5.63 -16.06 -6.60
CA LEU A 132 -4.20 -16.19 -6.37
C LEU A 132 -3.49 -15.72 -7.64
N LEU A 133 -2.45 -14.89 -7.53
CA LEU A 133 -1.70 -14.37 -8.65
C LEU A 133 -0.58 -15.34 -9.04
N ASP A 134 -0.74 -15.99 -10.18
CA ASP A 134 0.24 -16.95 -10.68
C ASP A 134 1.54 -16.25 -11.10
N GLY A 135 2.67 -16.86 -10.76
CA GLY A 135 4.00 -16.33 -11.09
C GLY A 135 4.58 -15.35 -10.08
N LEU A 136 3.77 -14.78 -9.17
CA LEU A 136 4.25 -13.94 -8.08
C LEU A 136 4.56 -14.79 -6.85
N SER A 137 5.72 -14.56 -6.23
CA SER A 137 6.11 -15.25 -5.00
C SER A 137 7.07 -14.38 -4.19
N GLY A 138 6.91 -14.35 -2.87
CA GLY A 138 7.77 -13.59 -1.96
C GLY A 138 7.94 -12.13 -2.41
N ASP A 139 9.18 -11.71 -2.58
CA ASP A 139 9.56 -10.36 -3.01
C ASP A 139 9.54 -10.18 -4.55
N ALA A 140 8.44 -10.56 -5.19
CA ALA A 140 8.23 -10.44 -6.65
C ALA A 140 8.13 -8.98 -7.14
N GLU A 141 8.16 -8.00 -6.25
CA GLU A 141 8.14 -6.56 -6.55
C GLU A 141 6.99 -6.14 -7.48
N PRO A 142 5.72 -6.45 -7.16
CA PRO A 142 4.61 -6.12 -8.04
C PRO A 142 4.43 -4.62 -8.20
N GLN A 143 4.16 -4.17 -9.43
CA GLN A 143 3.94 -2.77 -9.80
C GLN A 143 2.71 -2.67 -10.71
N TRP A 144 1.76 -1.83 -10.34
CA TRP A 144 0.61 -1.56 -11.17
C TRP A 144 0.98 -0.87 -12.49
N HIS A 145 0.31 -1.23 -13.57
CA HIS A 145 0.38 -0.45 -14.79
C HIS A 145 -0.35 0.90 -14.58
N PRO A 146 0.24 2.04 -15.01
CA PRO A 146 -0.27 3.37 -14.63
C PRO A 146 -1.64 3.73 -15.24
N THR A 147 -2.06 3.05 -16.31
CA THR A 147 -3.30 3.38 -17.05
C THR A 147 -4.12 2.15 -17.47
N ASP A 148 -3.56 0.95 -17.43
CA ASP A 148 -4.29 -0.30 -17.72
C ASP A 148 -4.63 -1.02 -16.40
N PRO A 149 -5.90 -1.04 -15.99
CA PRO A 149 -6.29 -1.62 -14.71
C PRO A 149 -6.13 -3.15 -14.64
N ASN A 150 -5.89 -3.82 -15.77
CA ASN A 150 -5.75 -5.27 -15.84
C ASN A 150 -4.29 -5.75 -15.93
N THR A 151 -3.32 -4.86 -15.89
CA THR A 151 -1.91 -5.22 -16.01
C THR A 151 -1.15 -4.96 -14.72
N LEU A 152 -0.42 -5.98 -14.24
CA LEU A 152 0.51 -5.92 -13.12
C LEU A 152 1.90 -6.36 -13.59
N TYR A 153 2.92 -5.54 -13.38
CA TYR A 153 4.31 -5.91 -13.62
C TYR A 153 4.89 -6.64 -12.41
N TYR A 154 5.79 -7.58 -12.63
CA TYR A 154 6.49 -8.25 -11.54
C TYR A 154 7.83 -8.84 -11.98
N LEU A 155 8.71 -9.08 -11.03
CA LEU A 155 9.96 -9.81 -11.17
C LEU A 155 9.83 -11.21 -10.55
N PRO A 156 10.65 -12.20 -10.93
CA PRO A 156 10.78 -13.42 -10.14
C PRO A 156 11.24 -13.10 -8.71
N ILE A 157 10.97 -14.01 -7.78
CA ILE A 157 11.48 -13.91 -6.41
C ILE A 157 13.00 -13.66 -6.41
N ASN A 158 13.46 -12.71 -5.60
CA ASN A 158 14.85 -12.26 -5.55
C ASN A 158 15.39 -11.70 -6.90
N GLY A 159 14.51 -11.16 -7.74
CA GLY A 159 14.88 -10.65 -9.06
C GLY A 159 15.12 -11.75 -10.09
N GLY A 160 15.73 -11.40 -11.21
CA GLY A 160 16.04 -12.28 -12.32
C GLY A 160 16.42 -11.49 -13.54
N THR A 161 16.54 -12.14 -14.70
CA THR A 161 16.90 -11.46 -15.95
C THR A 161 15.69 -11.05 -16.79
N ARG A 162 14.47 -11.19 -16.27
CA ARG A 162 13.23 -10.86 -17.00
C ARG A 162 12.24 -10.10 -16.13
N LEU A 163 11.62 -9.09 -16.72
CA LEU A 163 10.43 -8.43 -16.18
C LEU A 163 9.21 -8.98 -16.88
N TYR A 164 8.17 -9.28 -16.12
CA TYR A 164 6.92 -9.84 -16.59
C TYR A 164 5.77 -8.83 -16.45
N ALA A 165 4.76 -8.98 -17.31
CA ALA A 165 3.45 -8.39 -17.12
C ALA A 165 2.43 -9.52 -16.98
N LEU A 166 1.65 -9.49 -15.91
CA LEU A 166 0.52 -10.37 -15.63
C LEU A 166 -0.76 -9.69 -16.12
N ASP A 167 -1.53 -10.37 -16.94
CA ASP A 167 -2.89 -9.99 -17.30
C ASP A 167 -3.85 -10.55 -16.22
N LEU A 168 -4.46 -9.67 -15.45
CA LEU A 168 -5.35 -10.02 -14.33
C LEU A 168 -6.69 -10.64 -14.79
N SER A 169 -7.08 -10.46 -16.05
CA SER A 169 -8.31 -11.05 -16.61
C SER A 169 -8.15 -12.52 -16.95
N THR A 170 -6.94 -12.93 -17.31
CA THR A 170 -6.61 -14.30 -17.73
C THR A 170 -5.67 -15.02 -16.77
N ASN A 171 -5.08 -14.29 -15.82
CA ASN A 171 -4.01 -14.75 -14.93
C ASN A 171 -2.80 -15.31 -15.69
N ALA A 172 -2.53 -14.77 -16.88
CA ALA A 172 -1.44 -15.19 -17.76
C ALA A 172 -0.32 -14.14 -17.82
N SER A 173 0.92 -14.61 -17.72
CA SER A 173 2.10 -13.74 -17.75
C SER A 173 2.79 -13.75 -19.11
N ARG A 174 3.35 -12.60 -19.49
CA ARG A 174 4.23 -12.43 -20.66
C ARG A 174 5.49 -11.67 -20.26
N VAL A 175 6.61 -11.97 -20.91
CA VAL A 175 7.85 -11.21 -20.76
C VAL A 175 7.69 -9.84 -21.43
N VAL A 176 8.02 -8.77 -20.72
CA VAL A 176 8.00 -7.38 -21.24
C VAL A 176 9.41 -6.79 -21.37
N ALA A 177 10.38 -7.28 -20.60
CA ALA A 177 11.78 -7.01 -20.82
C ALA A 177 12.60 -8.28 -20.55
N ASP A 178 13.63 -8.49 -21.37
CA ASP A 178 14.64 -9.51 -21.17
C ASP A 178 16.00 -8.82 -21.15
N PHE A 179 16.66 -8.86 -20.00
CA PHE A 179 17.93 -8.19 -19.74
C PHE A 179 19.13 -9.06 -20.14
N ALA A 180 18.93 -10.37 -20.36
CA ALA A 180 20.00 -11.32 -20.64
C ALA A 180 20.79 -10.89 -21.88
N GLY A 181 22.14 -10.80 -21.75
CA GLY A 181 23.05 -10.40 -22.82
C GLY A 181 22.97 -8.93 -23.23
N LYS A 182 22.14 -8.10 -22.55
CA LYS A 182 22.01 -6.67 -22.84
C LYS A 182 22.65 -5.76 -21.79
N LEU A 183 23.15 -6.34 -20.71
CA LEU A 183 23.79 -5.62 -19.61
C LEU A 183 25.30 -5.64 -19.77
N PRO A 184 26.02 -4.64 -19.20
CA PRO A 184 27.48 -4.59 -19.28
C PRO A 184 28.21 -5.74 -18.56
N TRP A 185 27.51 -6.47 -17.70
CA TRP A 185 28.04 -7.54 -16.88
C TRP A 185 27.57 -8.90 -17.39
N PRO A 186 28.46 -9.71 -18.01
CA PRO A 186 28.07 -11.02 -18.57
C PRO A 186 27.56 -12.02 -17.53
N ASN A 187 27.94 -11.83 -16.25
CA ASN A 187 27.51 -12.65 -15.11
C ASN A 187 26.29 -12.08 -14.35
N ALA A 188 25.57 -11.10 -14.92
CA ALA A 188 24.34 -10.58 -14.33
C ALA A 188 23.28 -11.67 -14.23
N ALA A 189 22.75 -11.89 -13.03
CA ALA A 189 21.77 -12.92 -12.72
C ALA A 189 20.50 -12.35 -12.09
N HIS A 190 20.62 -11.33 -11.23
CA HIS A 190 19.53 -10.70 -10.51
C HIS A 190 19.42 -9.22 -10.88
N VAL A 191 18.26 -8.84 -11.40
CA VAL A 191 17.91 -7.45 -11.74
C VAL A 191 16.62 -7.13 -10.96
N TRP A 192 16.70 -6.22 -9.99
CA TRP A 192 15.59 -5.91 -9.08
C TRP A 192 15.80 -4.56 -8.37
N THR A 193 14.78 -4.09 -7.66
CA THR A 193 14.89 -2.90 -6.80
C THR A 193 15.33 -3.25 -5.38
N ARG A 194 15.44 -4.51 -5.08
CA ARG A 194 15.61 -5.12 -3.77
C ARG A 194 14.41 -4.87 -2.86
N SER A 195 13.26 -5.29 -3.40
CA SER A 195 11.95 -5.41 -2.77
C SER A 195 11.18 -4.11 -2.48
N GLU A 196 11.79 -2.93 -2.57
CA GLU A 196 11.15 -1.72 -2.03
C GLU A 196 11.03 -0.54 -3.01
N GLY A 197 11.59 -0.62 -4.22
CA GLY A 197 11.57 0.48 -5.17
C GLY A 197 10.38 0.51 -6.11
N SER A 198 10.24 1.62 -6.84
CA SER A 198 9.20 1.84 -7.86
C SER A 198 9.79 2.31 -9.17
N PRO A 199 9.11 2.08 -10.33
CA PRO A 199 9.44 2.71 -11.60
C PRO A 199 9.03 4.19 -11.61
N SER A 200 9.27 4.89 -12.74
CA SER A 200 8.68 6.21 -13.00
C SER A 200 7.14 6.13 -13.00
N ARG A 201 6.47 7.27 -12.72
CA ARG A 201 5.00 7.32 -12.59
C ARG A 201 4.22 6.83 -13.80
N ASP A 202 4.86 6.81 -14.98
CA ASP A 202 4.32 6.30 -16.24
C ASP A 202 4.80 4.86 -16.54
N ALA A 203 5.54 4.22 -15.60
CA ALA A 203 6.15 2.92 -15.73
C ALA A 203 7.07 2.77 -16.96
N ARG A 204 7.52 3.86 -17.56
CA ARG A 204 8.43 3.85 -18.69
C ARG A 204 9.86 3.51 -18.28
N TYR A 205 10.37 4.22 -17.25
CA TYR A 205 11.73 4.04 -16.80
C TYR A 205 11.80 3.22 -15.52
N TRP A 206 12.65 2.20 -15.54
CA TRP A 206 12.86 1.27 -14.45
C TRP A 206 14.30 1.34 -13.98
N GLY A 207 14.51 1.67 -12.72
CA GLY A 207 15.81 1.68 -12.06
C GLY A 207 16.01 0.40 -11.28
N PHE A 208 17.13 -0.28 -11.52
CA PHE A 208 17.45 -1.53 -10.85
C PHE A 208 18.89 -1.56 -10.36
N GLN A 209 19.13 -2.31 -9.29
CA GLN A 209 20.45 -2.87 -9.02
C GLN A 209 20.60 -4.21 -9.73
N VAL A 210 21.83 -4.53 -10.08
CA VAL A 210 22.19 -5.76 -10.80
C VAL A 210 23.22 -6.51 -9.98
N GLU A 211 23.00 -7.80 -9.79
CA GLU A 211 23.85 -8.69 -8.99
C GLU A 211 24.18 -9.96 -9.79
N ASP A 212 25.26 -10.63 -9.40
CA ASP A 212 25.60 -11.94 -9.91
C ASP A 212 24.77 -13.05 -9.22
N ASP A 213 25.00 -14.31 -9.59
CA ASP A 213 24.28 -15.49 -9.02
C ASP A 213 24.56 -15.73 -7.52
N ALA A 214 25.63 -15.12 -6.99
CA ALA A 214 25.96 -15.13 -5.57
C ALA A 214 25.46 -13.88 -4.82
N PHE A 215 24.64 -13.04 -5.47
CA PHE A 215 24.15 -11.77 -4.95
C PHE A 215 25.23 -10.72 -4.63
N HIS A 216 26.37 -10.78 -5.32
CA HIS A 216 27.34 -9.69 -5.26
C HIS A 216 26.91 -8.58 -6.21
N ILE A 217 26.94 -7.34 -5.71
CA ILE A 217 26.56 -6.16 -6.51
C ILE A 217 27.53 -5.96 -7.67
N LEU A 218 26.97 -5.76 -8.85
CA LEU A 218 27.70 -5.42 -10.08
C LEU A 218 27.51 -3.95 -10.44
N GLY A 219 26.28 -3.45 -10.30
CA GLY A 219 26.00 -2.06 -10.61
C GLY A 219 24.54 -1.69 -10.59
N LEU A 220 24.26 -0.50 -11.12
CA LEU A 220 22.93 0.06 -11.31
C LEU A 220 22.63 0.21 -12.80
N ILE A 221 21.36 0.07 -13.16
CA ILE A 221 20.87 0.33 -14.53
C ILE A 221 19.60 1.16 -14.53
N VAL A 222 19.36 1.87 -15.62
CA VAL A 222 18.04 2.40 -16.00
C VAL A 222 17.62 1.78 -17.32
N TRP A 223 16.41 1.24 -17.33
CA TRP A 223 15.79 0.56 -18.48
C TRP A 223 14.60 1.36 -19.00
N ASP A 224 14.55 1.59 -20.32
CA ASP A 224 13.38 2.15 -21.02
C ASP A 224 12.51 0.99 -21.49
N LEU A 225 11.40 0.74 -20.78
CA LEU A 225 10.55 -0.42 -21.00
C LEU A 225 9.90 -0.42 -22.40
N PRO A 226 9.24 0.66 -22.87
CA PRO A 226 8.66 0.70 -24.20
C PRO A 226 9.68 0.50 -25.34
N GLN A 227 10.90 0.96 -25.16
CA GLN A 227 11.95 0.79 -26.16
C GLN A 227 12.77 -0.49 -25.97
N ASN A 228 12.50 -1.22 -24.88
CA ASN A 228 13.20 -2.46 -24.50
C ASN A 228 14.74 -2.31 -24.58
N ARG A 229 15.28 -1.24 -24.03
CA ARG A 229 16.71 -0.92 -24.10
C ARG A 229 17.28 -0.34 -22.78
N LEU A 230 18.55 -0.57 -22.58
CA LEU A 230 19.36 0.07 -21.55
C LEU A 230 19.48 1.57 -21.88
N VAL A 231 19.17 2.45 -20.90
CA VAL A 231 19.36 3.91 -20.96
C VAL A 231 20.76 4.25 -20.48
N GLY A 232 21.16 3.69 -19.34
CA GLY A 232 22.46 3.91 -18.75
C GLY A 232 22.79 2.84 -17.70
N SER A 233 24.05 2.77 -17.34
CA SER A 233 24.56 1.85 -16.31
C SER A 233 25.73 2.47 -15.54
N LYS A 234 25.92 2.00 -14.31
CA LYS A 234 27.01 2.44 -13.43
C LYS A 234 27.50 1.29 -12.57
N ASN A 235 28.83 1.04 -12.59
CA ASN A 235 29.43 0.13 -11.63
C ASN A 235 29.34 0.74 -10.22
N VAL A 236 28.92 -0.06 -9.25
CA VAL A 236 28.98 0.29 -7.83
C VAL A 236 29.60 -0.86 -7.05
N SER A 237 30.32 -0.54 -5.98
CA SER A 237 31.00 -1.51 -5.12
C SER A 237 30.29 -1.71 -3.77
N VAL A 238 29.40 -0.80 -3.42
CA VAL A 238 28.57 -0.88 -2.20
C VAL A 238 27.16 -1.20 -2.63
N ARG A 239 26.62 -2.30 -2.09
CA ARG A 239 25.26 -2.74 -2.36
C ARG A 239 24.26 -1.74 -1.77
N PRO A 240 23.38 -1.13 -2.58
CA PRO A 240 22.28 -0.37 -2.04
C PRO A 240 21.32 -1.23 -1.21
N ASP A 241 20.67 -0.62 -0.26
CA ASP A 241 19.54 -1.22 0.44
C ASP A 241 18.35 -1.36 -0.49
N HIS A 242 18.04 -0.30 -1.22
CA HIS A 242 17.06 -0.33 -2.32
C HIS A 242 17.39 0.74 -3.37
N VAL A 243 16.76 0.61 -4.53
CA VAL A 243 16.81 1.60 -5.61
C VAL A 243 15.38 1.91 -6.11
N SER A 244 15.15 3.17 -6.49
CA SER A 244 13.86 3.61 -7.01
C SER A 244 14.05 4.63 -8.11
N MET A 245 13.18 4.61 -9.14
CA MET A 245 13.11 5.73 -10.08
C MET A 245 12.32 6.89 -9.46
N SER A 246 12.69 8.09 -9.83
CA SER A 246 11.88 9.27 -9.56
C SER A 246 10.61 9.27 -10.43
N PRO A 247 9.52 9.93 -9.97
CA PRO A 247 8.27 10.01 -10.74
C PRO A 247 8.42 10.48 -12.18
N SER A 248 9.32 11.43 -12.44
CA SER A 248 9.59 11.93 -13.80
C SER A 248 10.41 10.97 -14.67
N GLY A 249 11.03 9.94 -14.07
CA GLY A 249 11.98 9.05 -14.77
C GLY A 249 13.36 9.65 -15.03
N ARG A 250 13.65 10.87 -14.55
CA ARG A 250 14.96 11.54 -14.77
C ARG A 250 16.05 11.06 -13.85
N TRP A 251 15.70 10.58 -12.65
CA TRP A 251 16.64 10.19 -11.61
C TRP A 251 16.41 8.76 -11.14
N ILE A 252 17.48 8.00 -10.99
CA ILE A 252 17.51 6.78 -10.17
C ILE A 252 18.11 7.13 -8.81
N VAL A 253 17.39 6.83 -7.73
CA VAL A 253 17.81 7.07 -6.36
C VAL A 253 18.21 5.75 -5.73
N ALA A 254 19.45 5.67 -5.26
CA ALA A 254 19.99 4.52 -4.54
C ALA A 254 20.24 4.90 -3.09
N SER A 255 19.68 4.12 -2.18
CA SER A 255 19.78 4.30 -0.73
C SER A 255 20.59 3.16 -0.14
N GLY A 256 21.60 3.43 0.69
CA GLY A 256 22.47 2.39 1.25
C GLY A 256 23.54 2.94 2.18
N ALA A 257 24.56 2.13 2.48
CA ALA A 257 25.62 2.48 3.42
C ALA A 257 26.40 3.76 3.05
N ASP A 258 26.45 4.09 1.76
CA ASP A 258 27.06 5.34 1.27
C ASP A 258 26.12 6.56 1.42
N GLY A 259 24.96 6.41 2.04
CA GLY A 259 23.90 7.40 2.11
C GLY A 259 22.95 7.28 0.93
N VAL A 260 22.27 8.38 0.59
CA VAL A 260 21.31 8.46 -0.51
C VAL A 260 21.91 9.25 -1.67
N LEU A 261 22.01 8.60 -2.82
CA LEU A 261 22.57 9.17 -4.04
C LEU A 261 21.50 9.14 -5.15
N ALA A 262 21.31 10.27 -5.81
CA ALA A 262 20.55 10.36 -7.05
C ALA A 262 21.49 10.43 -8.25
N TYR A 263 21.24 9.61 -9.25
CA TYR A 263 21.95 9.62 -10.52
C TYR A 263 20.96 9.98 -11.63
N SER A 264 21.38 10.79 -12.60
CA SER A 264 20.57 10.95 -13.82
C SER A 264 20.35 9.60 -14.52
N ALA A 265 19.28 9.45 -15.28
CA ALA A 265 18.93 8.18 -15.94
C ALA A 265 20.06 7.63 -16.84
N ASP A 266 20.92 8.50 -17.38
CA ASP A 266 22.11 8.16 -18.16
C ASP A 266 23.39 8.04 -17.31
N PHE A 267 23.31 8.24 -16.00
CA PHE A 267 24.41 8.25 -15.03
C PHE A 267 25.51 9.32 -15.27
N SER A 268 25.26 10.34 -16.08
CA SER A 268 26.20 11.44 -16.32
C SER A 268 26.31 12.42 -15.14
N VAL A 269 25.26 12.51 -14.31
CA VAL A 269 25.19 13.39 -13.14
C VAL A 269 24.96 12.56 -11.88
N THR A 270 25.63 12.92 -10.79
CA THR A 270 25.44 12.34 -9.45
C THR A 270 25.19 13.45 -8.44
N LYS A 271 24.19 13.27 -7.59
CA LYS A 271 23.89 14.17 -6.48
C LYS A 271 23.77 13.38 -5.19
N ARG A 272 24.30 13.91 -4.10
CA ARG A 272 24.07 13.35 -2.76
C ARG A 272 22.85 14.05 -2.15
N LEU A 273 21.82 13.25 -1.84
CA LEU A 273 20.59 13.76 -1.22
C LEU A 273 20.69 13.73 0.31
N TYR A 274 21.34 12.69 0.86
CA TYR A 274 21.60 12.57 2.29
C TYR A 274 22.81 11.70 2.58
N THR A 275 23.37 11.82 3.79
CA THR A 275 24.60 11.13 4.19
C THR A 275 24.38 9.72 4.73
N LYS A 276 23.14 9.40 5.11
CA LYS A 276 22.73 8.09 5.63
C LYS A 276 21.51 7.57 4.91
N THR A 277 21.25 6.28 5.06
CA THR A 277 20.04 5.65 4.56
C THR A 277 19.00 5.59 5.68
N GLU A 278 17.78 6.02 5.36
CA GLU A 278 16.62 5.97 6.23
C GLU A 278 15.38 5.69 5.37
N HIS A 279 14.26 5.37 6.00
CA HIS A 279 13.01 5.26 5.27
C HIS A 279 12.72 6.55 4.51
N SER A 280 12.33 6.41 3.28
CA SER A 280 12.14 7.52 2.36
C SER A 280 11.24 7.14 1.20
N ASP A 281 10.75 8.11 0.47
CA ASP A 281 10.14 7.92 -0.85
C ASP A 281 10.40 9.15 -1.73
N ILE A 282 10.04 9.04 -3.02
CA ILE A 282 10.15 10.14 -3.97
C ILE A 282 8.75 10.54 -4.38
N ALA A 283 8.42 11.81 -4.14
CA ALA A 283 7.13 12.41 -4.47
C ALA A 283 7.27 13.41 -5.62
N VAL A 284 6.14 13.94 -6.07
CA VAL A 284 6.09 15.09 -6.98
C VAL A 284 5.84 16.35 -6.15
N GLY A 285 6.74 17.32 -6.23
CA GLY A 285 6.58 18.66 -5.62
C GLY A 285 5.44 19.44 -6.24
N ALA A 286 5.00 20.50 -5.56
CA ALA A 286 3.93 21.39 -6.07
C ALA A 286 4.28 22.08 -7.38
N ASP A 287 5.58 22.23 -7.65
CA ASP A 287 6.15 22.79 -8.88
C ASP A 287 6.38 21.74 -9.98
N GLY A 288 6.07 20.46 -9.70
CA GLY A 288 6.27 19.33 -10.60
C GLY A 288 7.67 18.72 -10.58
N HIS A 289 8.57 19.19 -9.73
CA HIS A 289 9.89 18.59 -9.54
C HIS A 289 9.82 17.27 -8.78
N ASP A 290 10.80 16.41 -8.99
CA ASP A 290 11.00 15.22 -8.18
C ASP A 290 11.55 15.61 -6.81
N VAL A 291 10.88 15.18 -5.75
CA VAL A 291 11.23 15.51 -4.37
C VAL A 291 11.47 14.25 -3.57
N PHE A 292 12.70 14.10 -3.05
CA PHE A 292 13.03 13.05 -2.08
C PHE A 292 12.55 13.47 -0.70
N VAL A 293 11.84 12.59 0.00
CA VAL A 293 11.33 12.85 1.35
C VAL A 293 11.82 11.77 2.31
N SER A 294 12.33 12.18 3.47
CA SER A 294 12.88 11.27 4.49
C SER A 294 12.90 11.92 5.87
N ILE A 295 13.52 11.24 6.83
CA ILE A 295 13.72 11.71 8.20
C ILE A 295 15.23 11.75 8.54
N ASP A 296 15.63 12.75 9.32
CA ASP A 296 17.01 12.97 9.78
C ASP A 296 17.12 12.60 11.26
N TYR A 297 17.37 11.32 11.56
CA TYR A 297 17.53 10.86 12.93
C TYR A 297 18.83 11.33 13.61
N ASP A 298 19.81 11.82 12.87
CA ASP A 298 21.07 12.32 13.41
C ASP A 298 21.04 13.81 13.76
N GLY A 299 20.09 14.55 13.17
CA GLY A 299 19.87 15.94 13.47
C GLY A 299 19.32 16.15 14.88
N ASN A 300 19.62 17.30 15.49
CA ASN A 300 19.18 17.61 16.86
C ASN A 300 17.66 17.56 17.05
N ASP A 301 16.89 17.85 15.99
CA ASP A 301 15.43 17.94 16.02
C ASP A 301 14.75 16.70 15.43
N GLY A 302 15.52 15.79 14.79
CA GLY A 302 14.96 14.63 14.09
C GLY A 302 13.99 15.03 12.98
N ASN A 303 14.36 16.02 12.15
CA ASN A 303 13.43 16.60 11.19
C ASN A 303 13.00 15.60 10.11
N VAL A 304 11.70 15.55 9.83
CA VAL A 304 11.23 15.15 8.51
C VAL A 304 11.62 16.25 7.54
N TYR A 305 12.23 15.88 6.42
CA TYR A 305 12.76 16.83 5.45
C TYR A 305 12.45 16.39 4.01
N MET A 306 12.55 17.33 3.10
CA MET A 306 12.53 17.09 1.66
C MET A 306 13.78 17.63 1.00
N VAL A 307 14.14 17.04 -0.15
CA VAL A 307 15.20 17.54 -1.04
C VAL A 307 14.63 17.60 -2.46
N ASP A 308 14.58 18.78 -3.04
CA ASP A 308 14.34 18.91 -4.48
C ASP A 308 15.54 18.30 -5.21
N ILE A 309 15.32 17.24 -5.99
CA ILE A 309 16.41 16.47 -6.59
C ILE A 309 17.11 17.31 -7.68
N ASP A 310 16.36 18.17 -8.40
CA ASP A 310 16.93 18.97 -9.48
C ASP A 310 17.84 20.09 -8.97
N THR A 311 17.47 20.74 -7.88
CA THR A 311 18.23 21.85 -7.32
C THR A 311 19.19 21.43 -6.22
N GLY A 312 18.93 20.30 -5.54
CA GLY A 312 19.64 19.85 -4.35
C GLY A 312 19.27 20.63 -3.08
N VAL A 313 18.25 21.47 -3.13
CA VAL A 313 17.81 22.28 -1.97
C VAL A 313 17.06 21.37 -1.00
N ARG A 314 17.57 21.32 0.25
CA ARG A 314 16.90 20.67 1.38
C ARG A 314 15.98 21.70 2.08
N THR A 315 14.81 21.21 2.48
CA THR A 315 13.85 21.94 3.31
C THR A 315 13.40 21.04 4.45
N ASP A 316 13.58 21.47 5.70
CA ASP A 316 13.06 20.79 6.86
C ASP A 316 11.55 21.10 6.99
N LEU A 317 10.74 20.03 7.17
CA LEU A 317 9.28 20.12 7.20
C LEU A 317 8.77 20.29 8.63
N PHE A 318 9.17 19.38 9.53
CA PHE A 318 8.81 19.48 10.96
C PHE A 318 9.74 18.61 11.84
N PRO A 319 9.95 19.02 13.08
CA PRO A 319 10.75 18.25 14.03
C PRO A 319 9.97 17.07 14.62
N THR A 320 10.66 15.95 14.87
CA THR A 320 10.07 14.78 15.53
C THR A 320 10.60 14.54 16.94
N TYR A 321 11.75 15.11 17.34
CA TYR A 321 12.28 14.95 18.67
C TYR A 321 11.62 15.91 19.67
N LEU A 322 10.37 15.56 20.05
CA LEU A 322 9.56 16.37 20.96
C LEU A 322 9.74 15.91 22.40
N ASN A 323 10.52 16.64 23.19
CA ASN A 323 10.80 16.31 24.60
C ASN A 323 11.38 14.88 24.78
N GLY A 324 12.18 14.40 23.81
CA GLY A 324 12.78 13.07 23.81
C GLY A 324 11.86 11.95 23.28
N ALA A 325 10.66 12.28 22.78
CA ALA A 325 9.90 11.37 21.94
C ALA A 325 10.63 11.15 20.61
N ALA A 326 10.38 10.00 20.00
CA ALA A 326 10.84 9.66 18.64
C ALA A 326 9.88 8.63 18.02
N SER A 327 9.91 8.49 16.70
CA SER A 327 9.15 7.47 16.00
C SER A 327 9.88 7.11 14.72
N ALA A 328 9.78 5.86 14.29
CA ALA A 328 10.11 5.48 12.94
C ALA A 328 8.95 5.82 11.99
N MET A 329 9.25 6.06 10.72
CA MET A 329 8.27 6.55 9.75
C MET A 329 8.44 5.88 8.40
N HIS A 330 7.32 5.49 7.80
CA HIS A 330 7.24 5.16 6.38
C HIS A 330 6.65 6.32 5.60
N PHE A 331 7.10 6.48 4.36
CA PHE A 331 6.69 7.54 3.45
C PHE A 331 6.06 6.93 2.20
N SER A 332 4.99 7.56 1.70
CA SER A 332 4.37 7.24 0.42
C SER A 332 4.17 8.51 -0.42
N GLY A 333 5.00 8.65 -1.45
CA GLY A 333 4.97 9.75 -2.43
C GLY A 333 4.16 9.41 -3.68
N LYS A 334 3.21 8.47 -3.63
CA LYS A 334 2.51 7.92 -4.80
C LYS A 334 1.35 8.77 -5.28
N ALA A 335 1.02 9.86 -4.59
CA ALA A 335 -0.05 10.78 -4.97
C ALA A 335 0.33 11.63 -6.21
N TYR A 336 0.59 10.97 -7.33
CA TYR A 336 1.13 11.60 -8.54
C TYR A 336 0.17 12.61 -9.19
N ASP A 337 -1.14 12.46 -8.98
CA ASP A 337 -2.17 13.36 -9.47
C ASP A 337 -2.56 14.44 -8.44
N ARG A 338 -1.87 14.44 -7.28
CA ARG A 338 -1.96 15.44 -6.20
C ARG A 338 -0.56 15.90 -5.77
N PRO A 339 0.21 16.55 -6.66
CA PRO A 339 1.57 16.98 -6.36
C PRO A 339 1.64 17.91 -5.14
N GLY A 340 2.80 17.91 -4.47
CA GLY A 340 3.03 18.71 -3.28
C GLY A 340 2.62 18.06 -1.96
N TRP A 341 2.34 16.76 -1.93
CA TRP A 341 1.97 16.03 -0.73
C TRP A 341 2.67 14.68 -0.60
N VAL A 342 2.86 14.25 0.64
CA VAL A 342 3.35 12.91 1.00
C VAL A 342 2.50 12.34 2.12
N LEU A 343 2.20 11.04 2.08
CA LEU A 343 1.61 10.32 3.20
C LEU A 343 2.71 9.77 4.11
N ILE A 344 2.49 9.85 5.42
CA ILE A 344 3.38 9.29 6.43
C ILE A 344 2.60 8.36 7.35
N SER A 345 3.16 7.21 7.69
CA SER A 345 2.71 6.35 8.78
C SER A 345 3.84 6.11 9.76
N THR A 346 3.55 6.22 11.07
CA THR A 346 4.54 6.06 12.13
C THR A 346 4.50 4.66 12.73
N TYR A 347 5.61 4.24 13.33
CA TYR A 347 5.70 2.98 14.08
C TYR A 347 6.86 3.04 15.08
N ALA A 348 6.98 2.04 15.95
CA ALA A 348 8.02 1.96 16.98
C ALA A 348 8.15 3.24 17.84
N ASP A 349 7.00 3.79 18.25
CA ASP A 349 6.94 5.06 18.96
C ASP A 349 7.63 4.99 20.33
N LYS A 350 8.55 5.92 20.56
CA LYS A 350 9.20 6.16 21.85
C LYS A 350 8.51 7.31 22.56
N ARG A 351 8.18 7.10 23.85
CA ARG A 351 7.58 8.13 24.68
C ARG A 351 8.58 9.25 25.00
N ALA A 352 8.05 10.46 25.16
CA ALA A 352 8.75 11.61 25.69
C ALA A 352 9.24 11.36 27.14
N ARG A 353 10.14 12.21 27.65
CA ARG A 353 10.70 12.12 29.02
C ARG A 353 9.65 12.21 30.10
N ASP A 354 8.53 12.89 29.85
CA ASP A 354 7.38 13.01 30.74
C ASP A 354 6.34 11.89 30.58
N GLY A 355 6.64 10.87 29.77
CA GLY A 355 5.80 9.69 29.55
C GLY A 355 4.72 9.87 28.49
N ARG A 356 4.54 11.07 27.91
CA ARG A 356 3.57 11.34 26.85
C ARG A 356 4.04 10.79 25.50
N LEU A 357 3.10 10.56 24.60
CA LEU A 357 3.39 10.28 23.19
C LEU A 357 3.50 11.61 22.43
N ALA A 358 4.25 11.61 21.34
CA ALA A 358 4.20 12.72 20.40
C ALA A 358 2.86 12.75 19.65
N TRP A 359 2.49 13.92 19.15
CA TRP A 359 1.20 14.11 18.43
C TRP A 359 1.03 13.17 17.24
N TYR A 360 2.13 12.75 16.61
CA TYR A 360 2.15 11.89 15.43
C TYR A 360 2.16 10.39 15.75
N ALA A 361 2.31 10.00 17.02
CA ALA A 361 2.51 8.60 17.41
C ALA A 361 1.33 7.71 17.01
N GLY A 362 1.62 6.56 16.41
CA GLY A 362 0.63 5.58 15.98
C GLY A 362 -0.31 6.03 14.86
N GLN A 363 0.09 7.01 14.05
CA GLN A 363 -0.82 7.67 13.11
C GLN A 363 -0.44 7.54 11.65
N ILE A 364 -1.46 7.79 10.82
CA ILE A 364 -1.36 8.02 9.39
C ILE A 364 -1.79 9.47 9.13
N PHE A 365 -0.97 10.23 8.41
CA PHE A 365 -1.21 11.65 8.14
C PHE A 365 -0.55 12.10 6.84
N ALA A 366 -1.08 13.17 6.22
CA ALA A 366 -0.49 13.83 5.07
C ALA A 366 0.32 15.04 5.48
N VAL A 367 1.42 15.28 4.76
CA VAL A 367 2.30 16.44 4.95
C VAL A 367 2.47 17.15 3.61
N GLN A 368 2.24 18.46 3.61
CA GLN A 368 2.50 19.30 2.47
C GLN A 368 4.02 19.47 2.26
N LEU A 369 4.49 19.32 1.05
CA LEU A 369 5.91 19.50 0.68
C LEU A 369 6.22 21.00 0.52
N HIS A 370 6.27 21.70 1.67
CA HIS A 370 6.46 23.15 1.76
C HIS A 370 7.17 23.51 3.07
N ALA A 371 7.97 24.59 3.08
CA ALA A 371 8.75 25.02 4.24
C ALA A 371 7.90 25.30 5.52
N ALA A 372 6.63 25.63 5.36
CA ALA A 372 5.65 25.74 6.44
C ALA A 372 4.49 24.79 6.14
N PRO A 373 4.64 23.46 6.38
CA PRO A 373 3.72 22.47 5.87
C PRO A 373 2.38 22.50 6.59
N LYS A 374 1.29 22.39 5.83
CA LYS A 374 0.03 21.88 6.38
C LYS A 374 0.19 20.40 6.65
N ILE A 375 -0.38 19.94 7.76
CA ILE A 375 -0.41 18.53 8.13
C ILE A 375 -1.86 18.15 8.38
N TYR A 376 -2.34 17.10 7.71
CA TYR A 376 -3.69 16.57 7.88
C TYR A 376 -3.61 15.18 8.51
N ARG A 377 -4.19 15.03 9.70
CA ARG A 377 -4.20 13.78 10.48
C ARG A 377 -5.43 12.97 10.11
N PHE A 378 -5.24 11.67 9.82
CA PHE A 378 -6.31 10.84 9.27
C PHE A 378 -6.78 9.74 10.19
N ALA A 379 -5.87 9.01 10.82
CA ALA A 379 -6.25 7.86 11.63
C ALA A 379 -5.13 7.42 12.57
N PHE A 380 -5.51 6.74 13.66
CA PHE A 380 -4.63 5.81 14.34
C PHE A 380 -4.65 4.48 13.58
N HIS A 381 -3.49 4.00 13.13
CA HIS A 381 -3.39 2.73 12.41
C HIS A 381 -3.59 1.50 13.29
N ARG A 382 -3.49 1.66 14.62
CA ARG A 382 -3.71 0.61 15.64
C ARG A 382 -2.82 -0.64 15.46
N ALA A 383 -1.78 -0.55 14.66
CA ALA A 383 -0.77 -1.59 14.57
C ALA A 383 0.14 -1.53 15.80
N ARG A 384 0.44 -2.70 16.35
CA ARG A 384 1.50 -2.87 17.35
C ARG A 384 2.69 -3.48 16.64
N ALA A 385 3.75 -2.69 16.47
CA ALA A 385 4.96 -3.15 15.82
C ALA A 385 5.66 -4.24 16.67
N ASN A 386 5.70 -5.46 16.15
CA ASN A 386 6.38 -6.61 16.74
C ASN A 386 7.50 -7.13 15.81
N GLY A 387 7.74 -6.47 14.69
CA GLY A 387 8.68 -6.78 13.63
C GLY A 387 8.23 -6.15 12.31
N TYR A 388 8.98 -6.37 11.26
CA TYR A 388 8.78 -5.76 9.94
C TYR A 388 7.34 -5.89 9.41
N TRP A 389 6.74 -7.09 9.46
CA TRP A 389 5.40 -7.32 8.90
C TRP A 389 4.29 -6.59 9.63
N SER A 390 4.48 -6.25 10.90
CA SER A 390 3.50 -5.53 11.70
C SER A 390 3.65 -4.01 11.65
N GLU A 391 4.56 -3.49 10.85
CA GLU A 391 4.63 -2.07 10.51
C GLU A 391 3.49 -1.71 9.55
N PRO A 392 2.90 -0.51 9.63
CA PRO A 392 1.70 -0.19 8.86
C PRO A 392 1.92 -0.09 7.35
N HIS A 393 3.12 0.25 6.88
CA HIS A 393 3.48 0.43 5.47
C HIS A 393 2.39 1.17 4.66
N ALA A 394 1.80 2.23 5.24
CA ALA A 394 0.68 2.91 4.61
C ALA A 394 1.07 3.49 3.24
N ALA A 395 0.28 3.18 2.23
CA ALA A 395 0.47 3.65 0.87
C ALA A 395 -0.79 4.39 0.38
N VAL A 396 -0.58 5.48 -0.36
CA VAL A 396 -1.65 6.34 -0.89
C VAL A 396 -1.82 6.10 -2.38
N ASP A 397 -3.07 6.20 -2.88
CA ASP A 397 -3.40 6.19 -4.30
C ASP A 397 -2.98 7.49 -5.02
N ARG A 398 -3.10 7.49 -6.35
CA ARG A 398 -2.61 8.58 -7.19
C ARG A 398 -3.29 9.91 -6.94
N ASP A 399 -4.59 9.91 -6.61
CA ASP A 399 -5.38 11.13 -6.44
C ASP A 399 -5.57 11.54 -4.98
N PHE A 400 -4.90 10.82 -4.05
CA PHE A 400 -4.95 11.05 -2.61
C PHE A 400 -6.35 10.88 -2.00
N THR A 401 -7.12 9.91 -2.48
CA THR A 401 -8.49 9.64 -1.99
C THR A 401 -8.59 8.41 -1.13
N ARG A 402 -7.64 7.47 -1.28
CA ARG A 402 -7.60 6.20 -0.55
C ARG A 402 -6.21 5.92 0.02
N VAL A 403 -6.18 5.27 1.17
CA VAL A 403 -4.96 4.74 1.78
C VAL A 403 -5.17 3.28 2.09
N LEU A 404 -4.18 2.45 1.76
CA LEU A 404 -4.11 1.05 2.15
C LEU A 404 -2.99 0.88 3.18
N TYR A 405 -3.23 0.13 4.26
CA TYR A 405 -2.22 -0.11 5.28
C TYR A 405 -2.47 -1.42 6.04
N SER A 406 -1.44 -1.96 6.67
CA SER A 406 -1.50 -3.18 7.47
C SER A 406 -1.64 -2.89 8.96
N SER A 407 -2.43 -3.72 9.67
CA SER A 407 -2.56 -3.63 11.10
C SER A 407 -2.93 -4.97 11.74
N ASN A 408 -2.33 -5.27 12.89
CA ASN A 408 -2.74 -6.36 13.77
C ASN A 408 -3.76 -5.89 14.83
N TRP A 409 -4.24 -4.66 14.73
CA TRP A 409 -5.22 -4.05 15.64
C TRP A 409 -4.87 -4.17 17.13
N GLY A 410 -3.59 -3.97 17.46
CA GLY A 410 -3.05 -4.15 18.82
C GLY A 410 -2.80 -5.61 19.22
N GLY A 411 -2.95 -6.55 18.30
CA GLY A 411 -2.67 -7.98 18.49
C GLY A 411 -1.19 -8.25 18.80
N GLY A 412 -0.92 -9.44 19.34
CA GLY A 412 0.39 -9.83 19.83
C GLY A 412 1.28 -10.52 18.82
N SER A 413 0.78 -10.82 17.60
CA SER A 413 1.51 -11.59 16.59
C SER A 413 1.23 -11.12 15.17
N ASP A 414 2.07 -11.51 14.23
CA ASP A 414 1.86 -11.30 12.81
C ASP A 414 0.63 -12.07 12.28
N ALA A 415 0.22 -13.16 12.95
CA ALA A 415 -0.99 -13.90 12.62
C ALA A 415 -2.29 -13.08 12.83
N ASP A 416 -2.20 -11.89 13.43
CA ASP A 416 -3.33 -10.97 13.56
C ASP A 416 -3.39 -9.92 12.44
N LEU A 417 -2.42 -9.92 11.51
CA LEU A 417 -2.32 -8.89 10.49
C LEU A 417 -3.35 -9.05 9.38
N ASP A 418 -4.02 -7.94 9.10
CA ASP A 418 -4.89 -7.74 7.95
C ASP A 418 -4.70 -6.35 7.36
N VAL A 419 -5.23 -6.18 6.15
CA VAL A 419 -5.20 -4.89 5.44
C VAL A 419 -6.43 -4.07 5.81
N TYR A 420 -6.22 -2.78 5.98
CA TYR A 420 -7.23 -1.77 6.26
C TYR A 420 -7.19 -0.69 5.19
N GLN A 421 -8.32 -0.02 5.00
CA GLN A 421 -8.48 1.03 4.02
C GLN A 421 -9.05 2.30 4.68
N LEU A 422 -8.50 3.46 4.33
CA LEU A 422 -9.09 4.76 4.63
C LEU A 422 -9.68 5.33 3.34
N ARG A 423 -10.82 6.00 3.45
CA ARG A 423 -11.36 6.88 2.42
C ARG A 423 -11.21 8.32 2.87
N LEU A 424 -10.41 9.06 2.12
CA LEU A 424 -10.09 10.43 2.43
C LEU A 424 -11.10 11.37 1.77
N PRO A 425 -11.51 12.46 2.43
CA PRO A 425 -12.28 13.50 1.77
C PRO A 425 -11.38 14.23 0.76
N PRO A 426 -11.95 14.77 -0.32
CA PRO A 426 -11.22 15.69 -1.16
C PRO A 426 -10.74 16.88 -0.31
N PHE A 427 -9.44 16.97 -0.06
CA PHE A 427 -8.92 18.17 0.58
C PHE A 427 -8.36 19.11 -0.47
N ALA A 428 -8.77 20.39 -0.35
CA ALA A 428 -8.36 21.41 -1.29
C ALA A 428 -6.84 21.57 -1.24
N VAL A 429 -6.21 21.26 -2.36
CA VAL A 429 -4.80 21.58 -2.62
C VAL A 429 -4.78 23.07 -2.99
N HIS A 430 -4.57 23.94 -2.02
CA HIS A 430 -4.36 25.38 -2.23
C HIS A 430 -3.03 25.79 -1.62
#